data_1195943ece1854e68408f65a91307b6c
#
_entry.id   1195943ece1854e68408f65a91307b6c
#
_cell.length_a   1.000
_cell.length_b   1.000
_cell.length_c   1.000
_cell.angle_alpha   90.00
_cell.angle_beta   90.00
_cell.angle_gamma   90.00
#
_symmetry.space_group_name_H-M   'P 1'
#
loop_
_entity.id
_entity.type
_entity.pdbx_description
1 polymer ?
#
loop_
_entity_poly.entity_id
_entity_poly.type
_entity_poly.pdbx_seq_one_letter_code
_entity_poly.pdbx_strand_id
1 'polypeptide(L)'
;DSNKTAEKGTVDTTEILQAQMPEEGEEIAVITTSKGVVKMRFFPEEAPKAVENFKTLAKKGYYNGLLFHRVIEDFMVQTGDPKGDGTGGESCWGEAFEDEISPKLHYYRGAVAMANSGANTNGSQFFIVQAKDVVEEALTALRDARDNNEGEELGVTLTDGKYYTFSQLFPDS
;
A
#
# COMPACT_ATOMS: atom_id res chain seq x y z
N ASP A 1 -37.07 13.04 12.58
CA ASP A 1 -36.10 12.39 13.48
C ASP A 1 -35.95 10.92 13.08
N SER A 2 -34.98 10.59 12.25
CA SER A 2 -34.62 9.19 11.95
C SER A 2 -33.11 9.15 11.91
N ASN A 3 -32.54 8.99 13.10
CA ASN A 3 -31.12 8.69 13.29
C ASN A 3 -30.89 7.23 12.89
N LYS A 4 -30.62 6.94 11.62
CA LYS A 4 -30.11 5.66 11.19
C LYS A 4 -28.62 5.65 11.46
N THR A 5 -28.22 5.19 12.64
CA THR A 5 -26.86 4.71 12.91
C THR A 5 -26.65 3.52 11.96
N ALA A 6 -25.79 3.67 10.96
CA ALA A 6 -25.34 2.56 10.16
C ALA A 6 -24.65 1.56 11.10
N GLU A 7 -25.19 0.37 11.24
CA GLU A 7 -24.50 -0.73 11.89
C GLU A 7 -23.22 -0.99 11.09
N LYS A 8 -22.08 -0.85 11.74
CA LYS A 8 -20.80 -1.33 11.19
C LYS A 8 -20.93 -2.84 11.03
N GLY A 9 -21.14 -3.29 9.80
CA GLY A 9 -21.06 -4.70 9.48
C GLY A 9 -19.70 -5.23 9.89
N THR A 10 -19.65 -6.38 10.52
CA THR A 10 -18.40 -7.09 10.77
C THR A 10 -17.90 -7.61 9.42
N VAL A 11 -16.85 -6.99 8.91
CA VAL A 11 -16.15 -7.48 7.70
C VAL A 11 -15.53 -8.83 8.04
N ASP A 12 -15.82 -9.86 7.23
CA ASP A 12 -15.14 -11.15 7.35
C ASP A 12 -13.70 -10.98 6.84
N THR A 13 -12.76 -10.87 7.76
CA THR A 13 -11.34 -10.68 7.44
C THR A 13 -10.63 -11.99 7.07
N THR A 14 -11.31 -13.14 7.09
CA THR A 14 -10.68 -14.44 6.80
C THR A 14 -10.24 -14.56 5.34
N GLU A 15 -10.89 -13.85 4.42
CA GLU A 15 -10.51 -13.80 3.00
C GLU A 15 -9.54 -12.69 2.65
N ILE A 16 -9.29 -11.73 3.57
CA ILE A 16 -8.37 -10.63 3.34
C ILE A 16 -6.94 -11.09 3.59
N LEU A 17 -6.15 -11.23 2.54
CA LEU A 17 -4.77 -11.70 2.60
C LEU A 17 -3.92 -10.89 3.60
N GLN A 18 -4.08 -9.57 3.63
CA GLN A 18 -3.31 -8.67 4.49
C GLN A 18 -3.74 -8.70 5.97
N ALA A 19 -4.91 -9.24 6.29
CA ALA A 19 -5.39 -9.39 7.66
C ALA A 19 -4.91 -10.69 8.32
N GLN A 20 -4.36 -11.62 7.54
CA GLN A 20 -3.87 -12.89 8.04
C GLN A 20 -2.51 -12.71 8.75
N MET A 21 -2.35 -13.40 9.87
CA MET A 21 -1.06 -13.43 10.57
C MET A 21 -0.04 -14.24 9.77
N PRO A 22 1.27 -13.87 9.83
CA PRO A 22 2.31 -14.67 9.21
C PRO A 22 2.32 -16.09 9.77
N GLU A 23 2.62 -17.06 8.92
CA GLU A 23 2.78 -18.46 9.32
C GLU A 23 4.12 -18.70 10.04
N GLU A 24 4.22 -19.80 10.79
CA GLU A 24 5.47 -20.17 11.44
C GLU A 24 6.56 -20.46 10.39
N GLY A 25 7.70 -19.77 10.53
CA GLY A 25 8.81 -19.86 9.57
C GLY A 25 8.72 -18.87 8.39
N GLU A 26 7.66 -18.11 8.29
CA GLU A 26 7.54 -17.04 7.29
C GLU A 26 8.55 -15.92 7.58
N GLU A 27 9.25 -15.47 6.54
CA GLU A 27 10.22 -14.37 6.65
C GLU A 27 9.48 -13.03 6.78
N ILE A 28 9.82 -12.26 7.81
CA ILE A 28 9.28 -10.93 8.07
C ILE A 28 10.41 -9.91 8.18
N ALA A 29 10.12 -8.63 7.94
CA ALA A 29 11.03 -7.55 8.30
C ALA A 29 10.73 -7.01 9.70
N VAL A 30 11.80 -6.67 10.42
CA VAL A 30 11.72 -5.97 11.71
C VAL A 30 12.42 -4.63 11.56
N ILE A 31 11.66 -3.54 11.61
CA ILE A 31 12.15 -2.17 11.48
C ILE A 31 12.20 -1.55 12.88
N THR A 32 13.41 -1.37 13.40
CA THR A 32 13.62 -0.72 14.70
C THR A 32 13.81 0.78 14.49
N THR A 33 12.98 1.58 15.13
CA THR A 33 13.01 3.04 15.06
C THR A 33 13.22 3.66 16.44
N SER A 34 13.52 4.95 16.49
CA SER A 34 13.57 5.71 17.75
C SER A 34 12.22 5.80 18.47
N LYS A 35 11.12 5.46 17.81
CA LYS A 35 9.75 5.49 18.34
C LYS A 35 9.15 4.13 18.62
N GLY A 36 9.85 3.05 18.30
CA GLY A 36 9.38 1.70 18.51
C GLY A 36 9.73 0.75 17.37
N VAL A 37 9.20 -0.45 17.43
CA VAL A 37 9.47 -1.53 16.48
C VAL A 37 8.24 -1.77 15.62
N VAL A 38 8.44 -1.82 14.31
CA VAL A 38 7.43 -2.21 13.31
C VAL A 38 7.80 -3.58 12.76
N LYS A 39 6.84 -4.49 12.69
CA LYS A 39 6.99 -5.78 12.01
C LYS A 39 6.20 -5.76 10.72
N MET A 40 6.82 -6.18 9.63
CA MET A 40 6.24 -6.16 8.30
C MET A 40 6.27 -7.56 7.70
N ARG A 41 5.10 -8.03 7.24
CA ARG A 41 4.93 -9.24 6.45
C ARG A 41 5.16 -8.92 4.96
N PHE A 42 5.64 -9.90 4.21
CA PHE A 42 5.82 -9.80 2.76
C PHE A 42 4.77 -10.61 2.01
N PHE A 43 4.48 -10.18 0.78
CA PHE A 43 3.60 -10.88 -0.15
C PHE A 43 4.34 -11.13 -1.49
N PRO A 44 5.33 -12.04 -1.50
CA PRO A 44 6.20 -12.24 -2.66
C PRO A 44 5.48 -12.82 -3.89
N GLU A 45 4.33 -13.44 -3.73
CA GLU A 45 3.52 -13.93 -4.85
C GLU A 45 2.78 -12.78 -5.56
N GLU A 46 2.46 -11.71 -4.83
CA GLU A 46 1.72 -10.57 -5.34
C GLU A 46 2.64 -9.41 -5.80
N ALA A 47 3.81 -9.26 -5.17
CA ALA A 47 4.78 -8.20 -5.47
C ALA A 47 6.23 -8.72 -5.35
N PRO A 48 6.64 -9.65 -6.23
CA PRO A 48 7.95 -10.31 -6.14
C PRO A 48 9.12 -9.35 -6.20
N LYS A 49 9.12 -8.37 -7.11
CA LYS A 49 10.21 -7.41 -7.26
C LYS A 49 10.31 -6.43 -6.10
N ALA A 50 9.18 -5.89 -5.64
CA ALA A 50 9.17 -4.99 -4.49
C ALA A 50 9.71 -5.70 -3.23
N VAL A 51 9.33 -6.96 -3.01
CA VAL A 51 9.82 -7.79 -1.90
C VAL A 51 11.31 -8.08 -2.06
N GLU A 52 11.78 -8.51 -3.23
CA GLU A 52 13.19 -8.79 -3.50
C GLU A 52 14.05 -7.53 -3.31
N ASN A 53 13.60 -6.40 -3.85
CA ASN A 53 14.26 -5.10 -3.72
C ASN A 53 14.42 -4.72 -2.25
N PHE A 54 13.32 -4.72 -1.50
CA PHE A 54 13.37 -4.38 -0.07
C PHE A 54 14.31 -5.30 0.71
N LYS A 55 14.19 -6.62 0.54
CA LYS A 55 15.03 -7.60 1.26
C LYS A 55 16.50 -7.45 0.91
N THR A 56 16.82 -7.20 -0.35
CA THR A 56 18.18 -7.01 -0.82
C THR A 56 18.80 -5.75 -0.24
N LEU A 57 18.08 -4.63 -0.26
CA LEU A 57 18.52 -3.37 0.32
C LEU A 57 18.65 -3.47 1.85
N ALA A 58 17.70 -4.11 2.52
CA ALA A 58 17.73 -4.33 3.96
C ALA A 58 18.97 -5.17 4.38
N LYS A 59 19.25 -6.26 3.67
CA LYS A 59 20.44 -7.10 3.92
C LYS A 59 21.76 -6.35 3.72
N LYS A 60 21.79 -5.37 2.82
CA LYS A 60 22.95 -4.47 2.62
C LYS A 60 23.04 -3.38 3.71
N GLY A 61 22.08 -3.29 4.62
CA GLY A 61 22.01 -2.23 5.64
C GLY A 61 21.61 -0.86 5.07
N TYR A 62 21.07 -0.81 3.84
CA TYR A 62 20.75 0.42 3.13
C TYR A 62 19.77 1.31 3.90
N TYR A 63 18.81 0.73 4.56
CA TYR A 63 17.79 1.46 5.32
C TYR A 63 18.25 1.93 6.70
N ASN A 64 19.43 1.49 7.17
CA ASN A 64 19.91 1.85 8.49
C ASN A 64 20.22 3.34 8.59
N GLY A 65 19.67 4.00 9.61
CA GLY A 65 19.88 5.43 9.86
C GLY A 65 19.07 6.36 8.96
N LEU A 66 18.22 5.85 8.08
CA LEU A 66 17.37 6.68 7.25
C LEU A 66 16.24 7.33 8.06
N LEU A 67 15.78 8.48 7.59
CA LEU A 67 14.70 9.23 8.21
C LEU A 67 13.35 8.83 7.63
N PHE A 68 12.30 8.93 8.42
CA PHE A 68 10.95 9.10 7.92
C PHE A 68 10.79 10.56 7.52
N HIS A 69 11.19 10.90 6.30
CA HIS A 69 11.31 12.27 5.83
C HIS A 69 9.98 12.95 5.50
N ARG A 70 8.91 12.15 5.34
CA ARG A 70 7.56 12.67 5.08
C ARG A 70 6.56 11.97 5.99
N VAL A 71 5.87 12.76 6.81
CA VAL A 71 4.86 12.27 7.76
C VAL A 71 3.63 13.15 7.61
N ILE A 72 2.51 12.54 7.21
CA ILE A 72 1.22 13.23 7.08
C ILE A 72 0.22 12.48 7.94
N GLU A 73 -0.34 13.20 8.92
CA GLU A 73 -1.37 12.68 9.83
C GLU A 73 -2.59 12.21 9.04
N ASP A 74 -3.19 11.11 9.47
CA ASP A 74 -4.32 10.44 8.83
C ASP A 74 -4.12 10.11 7.34
N PHE A 75 -2.85 9.99 6.91
CA PHE A 75 -2.51 9.55 5.57
C PHE A 75 -1.41 8.49 5.60
N MET A 76 -0.12 8.88 5.73
CA MET A 76 1.00 7.92 5.64
C MET A 76 2.28 8.46 6.27
N VAL A 77 3.24 7.57 6.49
CA VAL A 77 4.64 7.90 6.81
C VAL A 77 5.54 7.29 5.74
N GLN A 78 6.47 8.06 5.20
CA GLN A 78 7.34 7.69 4.08
C GLN A 78 8.81 7.74 4.48
N THR A 79 9.57 6.76 4.01
CA THR A 79 11.01 6.58 4.26
C THR A 79 11.72 5.94 3.05
N GLY A 80 12.96 5.52 3.23
CA GLY A 80 13.72 4.80 2.21
C GLY A 80 14.53 5.68 1.29
N ASP A 81 14.62 6.99 1.58
CA ASP A 81 15.44 7.94 0.84
C ASP A 81 16.74 8.26 1.60
N PRO A 82 17.92 7.93 1.04
CA PRO A 82 19.22 8.29 1.65
C PRO A 82 19.48 9.77 1.79
N LYS A 83 18.86 10.60 0.92
CA LYS A 83 18.97 12.06 1.01
C LYS A 83 18.04 12.64 2.07
N GLY A 84 16.94 11.96 2.37
CA GLY A 84 15.97 12.42 3.34
C GLY A 84 15.12 13.62 2.91
N ASP A 85 15.06 13.91 1.61
CA ASP A 85 14.30 15.01 1.02
C ASP A 85 13.23 14.56 0.01
N GLY A 86 13.13 13.26 -0.23
CA GLY A 86 12.18 12.64 -1.16
C GLY A 86 12.69 12.50 -2.59
N THR A 87 13.91 12.98 -2.90
CA THR A 87 14.45 12.99 -4.27
C THR A 87 15.43 11.86 -4.57
N GLY A 88 15.80 11.08 -3.57
CA GLY A 88 16.81 10.03 -3.68
C GLY A 88 16.24 8.63 -3.60
N GLY A 89 17.13 7.67 -3.67
CA GLY A 89 16.83 6.26 -3.51
C GLY A 89 16.77 5.50 -4.81
N GLU A 90 17.62 4.48 -4.89
CA GLU A 90 17.70 3.59 -6.04
C GLU A 90 17.23 2.19 -5.63
N SER A 91 16.76 1.41 -6.59
CA SER A 91 16.49 0.01 -6.38
C SER A 91 17.79 -0.79 -6.17
N CYS A 92 17.66 -2.03 -5.74
CA CYS A 92 18.82 -2.90 -5.58
C CYS A 92 19.51 -3.25 -6.91
N TRP A 93 18.84 -2.97 -8.03
CA TRP A 93 19.35 -3.15 -9.40
C TRP A 93 20.01 -1.88 -9.98
N GLY A 94 19.88 -0.73 -9.31
CA GLY A 94 20.42 0.55 -9.76
C GLY A 94 19.58 1.29 -10.80
N GLU A 95 18.41 0.76 -11.13
CA GLU A 95 17.43 1.34 -12.05
C GLU A 95 16.02 1.24 -11.48
N ALA A 96 15.11 2.04 -12.03
CA ALA A 96 13.70 1.97 -11.63
C ALA A 96 13.08 0.63 -12.07
N PHE A 97 12.09 0.15 -11.29
CA PHE A 97 11.34 -1.05 -11.65
C PHE A 97 9.84 -0.77 -11.71
N GLU A 98 9.14 -1.66 -12.40
CA GLU A 98 7.72 -1.55 -12.68
C GLU A 98 6.85 -1.63 -11.43
N ASP A 99 5.63 -1.11 -11.56
CA ASP A 99 4.59 -1.24 -10.56
C ASP A 99 4.06 -2.68 -10.53
N GLU A 100 3.90 -3.23 -9.34
CA GLU A 100 3.31 -4.54 -9.10
C GLU A 100 1.99 -4.34 -8.36
N ILE A 101 0.90 -4.21 -9.11
CA ILE A 101 -0.43 -3.95 -8.58
C ILE A 101 -1.23 -5.26 -8.58
N SER A 102 -1.67 -5.69 -7.41
CA SER A 102 -2.49 -6.88 -7.23
C SER A 102 -3.88 -6.51 -6.70
N PRO A 103 -4.95 -7.15 -7.23
CA PRO A 103 -6.30 -6.96 -6.70
C PRO A 103 -6.49 -7.54 -5.28
N LYS A 104 -5.50 -8.28 -4.76
CA LYS A 104 -5.52 -8.84 -3.40
C LYS A 104 -4.84 -7.95 -2.36
N LEU A 105 -4.14 -6.89 -2.81
CA LEU A 105 -3.41 -5.97 -1.92
C LEU A 105 -4.01 -4.57 -2.00
N HIS A 106 -4.40 -4.03 -0.86
CA HIS A 106 -5.07 -2.74 -0.75
C HIS A 106 -4.35 -1.84 0.25
N TYR A 107 -4.65 -0.55 0.22
CA TYR A 107 -4.09 0.46 1.12
C TYR A 107 -4.78 0.48 2.49
N TYR A 108 -5.00 -0.69 3.09
CA TYR A 108 -5.49 -0.76 4.47
C TYR A 108 -4.49 -0.10 5.43
N ARG A 109 -4.99 0.36 6.58
CA ARG A 109 -4.11 0.88 7.62
C ARG A 109 -3.04 -0.15 8.00
N GLY A 110 -1.77 0.26 7.95
CA GLY A 110 -0.62 -0.59 8.15
C GLY A 110 -0.06 -1.22 6.86
N ALA A 111 -0.73 -1.09 5.72
CA ALA A 111 -0.16 -1.52 4.44
C ALA A 111 1.12 -0.76 4.12
N VAL A 112 2.10 -1.48 3.55
CA VAL A 112 3.36 -0.91 3.09
C VAL A 112 3.40 -0.99 1.56
N ALA A 113 3.66 0.15 0.91
CA ALA A 113 3.69 0.25 -0.53
C ALA A 113 4.89 1.07 -1.02
N MET A 114 5.30 0.80 -2.26
CA MET A 114 6.38 1.57 -2.90
C MET A 114 5.93 2.99 -3.18
N ALA A 115 6.83 3.95 -2.87
CA ALA A 115 6.67 5.33 -3.29
C ALA A 115 7.43 5.54 -4.61
N ASN A 116 6.81 6.24 -5.55
CA ASN A 116 7.39 6.52 -6.86
C ASN A 116 7.04 7.93 -7.36
N SER A 117 7.63 8.32 -8.49
CA SER A 117 7.41 9.64 -9.12
C SER A 117 6.55 9.56 -10.39
N GLY A 118 5.80 8.49 -10.53
CA GLY A 118 4.97 8.16 -11.69
C GLY A 118 5.03 6.66 -11.96
N ALA A 119 4.27 6.19 -12.93
CA ALA A 119 4.19 4.77 -13.26
C ALA A 119 5.58 4.17 -13.54
N ASN A 120 5.86 3.00 -12.95
CA ASN A 120 7.07 2.22 -13.18
C ASN A 120 8.37 2.96 -12.80
N THR A 121 8.33 3.79 -11.76
CA THR A 121 9.52 4.52 -11.26
C THR A 121 9.88 4.14 -9.82
N ASN A 122 9.64 2.90 -9.43
CA ASN A 122 9.94 2.41 -8.09
C ASN A 122 11.45 2.32 -7.85
N GLY A 123 11.88 2.77 -6.66
CA GLY A 123 13.28 2.73 -6.21
C GLY A 123 13.38 2.08 -4.84
N SER A 124 13.97 2.79 -3.87
CA SER A 124 14.07 2.31 -2.48
C SER A 124 13.01 2.88 -1.54
N GLN A 125 12.33 3.94 -1.94
CA GLN A 125 11.36 4.61 -1.07
C GLN A 125 10.06 3.82 -0.93
N PHE A 126 9.53 3.79 0.28
CA PHE A 126 8.24 3.17 0.59
C PHE A 126 7.50 3.99 1.64
N PHE A 127 6.20 3.77 1.75
CA PHE A 127 5.38 4.40 2.76
C PHE A 127 4.52 3.37 3.49
N ILE A 128 4.12 3.72 4.70
CA ILE A 128 3.22 2.93 5.55
C ILE A 128 1.94 3.73 5.71
N VAL A 129 0.82 3.13 5.35
CA VAL A 129 -0.51 3.75 5.46
C VAL A 129 -0.89 3.92 6.92
N GLN A 130 -1.28 5.14 7.30
CA GLN A 130 -1.72 5.48 8.65
C GLN A 130 -3.20 5.89 8.67
N ALA A 131 -3.77 6.24 7.52
CA ALA A 131 -5.19 6.55 7.39
C ALA A 131 -6.08 5.47 8.02
N LYS A 132 -7.12 5.91 8.72
CA LYS A 132 -8.11 5.02 9.34
C LYS A 132 -9.35 4.87 8.48
N ASP A 133 -9.69 5.93 7.77
CA ASP A 133 -10.90 6.05 7.00
C ASP A 133 -10.57 6.60 5.60
N VAL A 134 -11.38 6.26 4.64
CA VAL A 134 -11.34 6.91 3.32
C VAL A 134 -12.01 8.27 3.47
N VAL A 135 -11.39 9.31 2.90
CA VAL A 135 -11.94 10.68 2.95
C VAL A 135 -13.31 10.69 2.28
N GLU A 136 -14.33 11.22 2.96
CA GLU A 136 -15.73 11.19 2.48
C GLU A 136 -15.89 11.87 1.09
N GLU A 137 -15.09 12.91 0.81
CA GLU A 137 -15.07 13.54 -0.52
C GLU A 137 -14.66 12.55 -1.62
N ALA A 138 -13.67 11.67 -1.33
CA ALA A 138 -13.24 10.65 -2.29
C ALA A 138 -14.32 9.58 -2.49
N LEU A 139 -14.98 9.14 -1.41
CA LEU A 139 -16.10 8.20 -1.48
C LEU A 139 -17.28 8.80 -2.25
N THR A 140 -17.58 10.09 -2.01
CA THR A 140 -18.64 10.78 -2.73
C THR A 140 -18.31 10.89 -4.22
N ALA A 141 -17.08 11.29 -4.56
CA ALA A 141 -16.65 11.37 -5.95
C ALA A 141 -16.73 10.01 -6.69
N LEU A 142 -16.37 8.92 -6.00
CA LEU A 142 -16.47 7.56 -6.55
C LEU A 142 -17.93 7.12 -6.73
N ARG A 143 -18.81 7.43 -5.75
CA ARG A 143 -20.25 7.17 -5.85
C ARG A 143 -20.89 7.96 -6.99
N ASP A 144 -20.58 9.24 -7.09
CA ASP A 144 -21.07 10.11 -8.16
C ASP A 144 -20.59 9.62 -9.53
N ALA A 145 -19.33 9.19 -9.64
CA ALA A 145 -18.79 8.62 -10.87
C ALA A 145 -19.51 7.32 -11.26
N ARG A 146 -19.79 6.44 -10.30
CA ARG A 146 -20.58 5.22 -10.51
C ARG A 146 -21.99 5.53 -10.98
N ASP A 147 -22.67 6.44 -10.28
CA ASP A 147 -24.08 6.74 -10.51
C ASP A 147 -24.30 7.50 -11.85
N ASN A 148 -23.31 8.28 -12.30
CA ASN A 148 -23.33 8.99 -13.58
C ASN A 148 -22.97 8.12 -14.80
N ASN A 149 -22.53 6.89 -14.59
CA ASN A 149 -22.08 6.00 -15.67
C ASN A 149 -23.16 5.00 -16.10
N GLU A 150 -24.46 5.32 -15.94
CA GLU A 150 -25.63 4.56 -16.41
C GLU A 150 -25.62 3.06 -16.12
N GLY A 151 -25.01 2.67 -14.98
CA GLY A 151 -24.94 1.28 -14.54
C GLY A 151 -23.78 0.47 -15.16
N GLU A 152 -22.91 1.07 -15.95
CA GLU A 152 -21.64 0.46 -16.27
C GLU A 152 -20.70 0.53 -15.04
N GLU A 153 -20.16 -0.60 -14.65
CA GLU A 153 -19.25 -0.68 -13.54
C GLU A 153 -17.92 -0.04 -13.92
N LEU A 154 -17.57 1.05 -13.21
CA LEU A 154 -16.29 1.72 -13.41
C LEU A 154 -15.14 0.82 -13.00
N GLY A 155 -14.05 0.91 -13.72
CA GLY A 155 -12.85 0.17 -13.42
C GLY A 155 -11.61 0.78 -14.07
N VAL A 156 -10.49 0.12 -13.86
CA VAL A 156 -9.20 0.52 -14.42
C VAL A 156 -8.50 -0.69 -15.03
N THR A 157 -7.74 -0.45 -16.07
CA THR A 157 -6.82 -1.46 -16.61
C THR A 157 -5.51 -1.38 -15.82
N LEU A 158 -5.15 -2.47 -15.16
CA LEU A 158 -3.91 -2.57 -14.41
C LEU A 158 -2.73 -2.94 -15.32
N THR A 159 -1.54 -2.96 -14.76
CA THR A 159 -0.28 -3.25 -15.49
C THR A 159 -0.20 -4.66 -16.07
N ASP A 160 -1.02 -5.60 -15.57
CA ASP A 160 -1.19 -6.94 -16.13
C ASP A 160 -2.03 -6.95 -17.43
N GLY A 161 -2.50 -5.79 -17.89
CA GLY A 161 -3.33 -5.60 -19.07
C GLY A 161 -4.78 -6.01 -18.89
N LYS A 162 -5.23 -6.38 -17.68
CA LYS A 162 -6.61 -6.75 -17.38
C LYS A 162 -7.39 -5.57 -16.85
N TYR A 163 -8.66 -5.52 -17.21
CA TYR A 163 -9.62 -4.56 -16.67
C TYR A 163 -10.20 -5.10 -15.36
N TYR A 164 -10.13 -4.30 -14.31
CA TYR A 164 -10.72 -4.58 -13.01
C TYR A 164 -11.75 -3.50 -12.69
N THR A 165 -12.91 -3.92 -12.23
CA THR A 165 -13.94 -2.99 -11.79
C THR A 165 -13.63 -2.47 -10.38
N PHE A 166 -14.20 -1.32 -10.01
CA PHE A 166 -14.00 -0.78 -8.66
C PHE A 166 -14.55 -1.70 -7.57
N SER A 167 -15.64 -2.43 -7.82
CA SER A 167 -16.14 -3.43 -6.87
C SER A 167 -15.20 -4.63 -6.70
N GLN A 168 -14.43 -4.99 -7.74
CA GLN A 168 -13.40 -6.02 -7.62
C GLN A 168 -12.16 -5.53 -6.87
N LEU A 169 -11.82 -4.24 -7.00
CA LEU A 169 -10.66 -3.64 -6.32
C LEU A 169 -11.01 -3.20 -4.89
N PHE A 170 -12.28 -2.85 -4.65
CA PHE A 170 -12.79 -2.33 -3.38
C PHE A 170 -14.13 -3.00 -3.04
N PRO A 171 -14.13 -4.29 -2.68
CA PRO A 171 -15.35 -5.08 -2.52
C PRO A 171 -16.30 -4.57 -1.43
N ASP A 172 -15.79 -3.75 -0.49
CA ASP A 172 -16.53 -3.23 0.67
C ASP A 172 -16.88 -1.73 0.56
N SER A 173 -16.75 -1.14 -0.62
CA SER A 173 -17.05 0.28 -0.84
C SER A 173 -18.49 0.56 -1.25
#